data_0ce7f200e3baacc8c06323575c12eaf2
#
_entry.id   0ce7f200e3baacc8c06323575c12eaf2
#
_cell.length_a   1.000
_cell.length_b   1.000
_cell.length_c   1.000
_cell.angle_alpha   90.00
_cell.angle_beta   90.00
_cell.angle_gamma   90.00
#
_symmetry.space_group_name_H-M   'P 1'
#
loop_
_entity.id
_entity.type
_entity.pdbx_description
1 polymer ?
#
loop_
_entity_poly.entity_id
_entity_poly.type
_entity_poly.pdbx_seq_one_letter_code
_entity_poly.pdbx_strand_id
1 'polypeptide(L)'
;MRKVSLLFAGTFLLLGLSKTSYGQASATANVSATIIAPIAITKTNDMNFGRAAATAAAGTVVLTPAGTRSFTGGVTLPSFGGTGDVSPAIFTVSGAPNYTYSITLPTTATTIENGANTMTVDTWTSDPTPTGTLATDGTETLRVGATLHVGANQAPGLYTSATPFTVTVNYN
;
A
#
# COMPACT_ATOMS: atom_id res chain seq x y z
N MET A 1 -2.53 -84.63 -82.47
CA MET A 1 -1.21 -84.40 -81.97
C MET A 1 -1.30 -83.28 -80.93
N ARG A 2 -1.20 -83.65 -79.71
CA ARG A 2 -1.61 -82.81 -78.53
C ARG A 2 -0.41 -82.03 -77.99
N LYS A 3 -0.55 -80.76 -77.78
CA LYS A 3 0.43 -79.93 -77.06
C LYS A 3 -0.19 -79.56 -75.74
N VAL A 4 0.40 -80.00 -74.68
CA VAL A 4 0.07 -79.64 -73.28
C VAL A 4 0.89 -78.43 -72.92
N SER A 5 0.23 -77.33 -72.59
CA SER A 5 0.85 -76.13 -72.11
C SER A 5 0.77 -76.16 -70.51
N LEU A 6 1.91 -76.13 -69.94
CA LEU A 6 2.03 -76.04 -68.46
C LEU A 6 1.91 -74.58 -68.07
N LEU A 7 0.91 -74.22 -67.22
CA LEU A 7 0.75 -72.92 -66.60
C LEU A 7 1.51 -72.89 -65.31
N PHE A 8 2.54 -72.07 -65.17
CA PHE A 8 3.24 -71.81 -63.91
C PHE A 8 2.57 -70.65 -63.24
N ALA A 9 1.85 -70.92 -62.15
CA ALA A 9 1.23 -69.91 -61.29
C ALA A 9 2.27 -69.43 -60.28
N GLY A 10 2.85 -68.25 -60.48
CA GLY A 10 3.72 -67.55 -59.53
C GLY A 10 2.89 -66.83 -58.48
N THR A 11 2.82 -67.39 -57.34
CA THR A 11 2.21 -66.72 -56.16
C THR A 11 3.15 -65.67 -55.62
N PHE A 12 2.83 -64.40 -55.87
CA PHE A 12 3.57 -63.22 -55.33
C PHE A 12 3.06 -62.92 -53.95
N LEU A 13 3.84 -63.31 -52.95
CA LEU A 13 3.55 -63.04 -51.52
C LEU A 13 3.84 -61.55 -51.24
N LEU A 14 2.82 -60.66 -51.21
CA LEU A 14 2.92 -59.28 -50.76
C LEU A 14 3.02 -59.26 -49.24
N LEU A 15 4.25 -59.13 -48.74
CA LEU A 15 4.46 -58.74 -47.35
C LEU A 15 4.00 -57.29 -47.23
N GLY A 16 2.82 -57.07 -46.62
CA GLY A 16 2.31 -55.77 -46.24
C GLY A 16 3.14 -55.21 -45.07
N LEU A 17 4.00 -54.26 -45.35
CA LEU A 17 4.64 -53.43 -44.34
C LEU A 17 3.55 -52.49 -43.75
N SER A 18 2.92 -52.93 -42.64
CA SER A 18 2.07 -52.07 -41.86
C SER A 18 2.91 -50.98 -41.20
N LYS A 19 2.88 -49.80 -41.80
CA LYS A 19 3.42 -48.60 -41.12
C LYS A 19 2.50 -48.28 -39.95
N THR A 20 2.97 -48.49 -38.73
CA THR A 20 2.31 -47.95 -37.55
C THR A 20 2.41 -46.43 -37.63
N SER A 21 1.34 -45.79 -38.04
CA SER A 21 1.20 -44.36 -37.98
C SER A 21 0.97 -43.98 -36.51
N TYR A 22 1.98 -43.45 -35.87
CA TYR A 22 1.81 -42.80 -34.55
C TYR A 22 0.99 -41.54 -34.82
N GLY A 23 -0.26 -41.56 -34.43
CA GLY A 23 -1.13 -40.38 -34.47
C GLY A 23 -0.59 -39.31 -33.52
N GLN A 24 -0.14 -38.21 -34.08
CA GLN A 24 0.23 -37.04 -33.28
C GLN A 24 -1.06 -36.38 -32.76
N ALA A 25 -1.23 -36.38 -31.45
CA ALA A 25 -2.31 -35.62 -30.80
C ALA A 25 -1.81 -34.23 -30.39
N SER A 26 -2.56 -33.19 -30.71
CA SER A 26 -2.29 -31.82 -30.30
C SER A 26 -3.56 -31.23 -29.71
N ALA A 27 -3.40 -30.33 -28.72
CA ALA A 27 -4.48 -29.55 -28.13
C ALA A 27 -4.07 -28.08 -28.08
N THR A 28 -5.04 -27.19 -28.21
CA THR A 28 -4.84 -25.74 -28.10
C THR A 28 -5.48 -25.25 -26.84
N ALA A 29 -4.85 -24.23 -26.20
CA ALA A 29 -5.40 -23.52 -25.06
C ALA A 29 -5.33 -22.02 -25.33
N ASN A 30 -6.35 -21.30 -24.87
CA ASN A 30 -6.33 -19.84 -24.89
C ASN A 30 -5.51 -19.33 -23.70
N VAL A 31 -4.80 -18.20 -23.89
CA VAL A 31 -4.07 -17.48 -22.86
C VAL A 31 -4.65 -16.08 -22.77
N SER A 32 -4.94 -15.60 -21.57
CA SER A 32 -5.41 -14.24 -21.32
C SER A 32 -4.72 -13.66 -20.08
N ALA A 33 -4.58 -12.34 -20.06
CA ALA A 33 -4.11 -11.57 -18.91
C ALA A 33 -4.87 -10.26 -18.85
N THR A 34 -5.15 -9.79 -17.60
CA THR A 34 -5.73 -8.47 -17.37
C THR A 34 -4.70 -7.62 -16.62
N ILE A 35 -4.40 -6.45 -17.17
CA ILE A 35 -3.53 -5.47 -16.53
C ILE A 35 -4.42 -4.44 -15.82
N ILE A 36 -4.19 -4.23 -14.54
CA ILE A 36 -4.89 -3.22 -13.72
C ILE A 36 -4.02 -1.97 -13.55
N ALA A 37 -4.64 -0.85 -13.18
CA ALA A 37 -3.92 0.38 -12.84
C ALA A 37 -3.01 0.15 -11.62
N PRO A 38 -1.77 0.65 -11.63
CA PRO A 38 -0.90 0.58 -10.46
C PRO A 38 -1.48 1.40 -9.30
N ILE A 39 -1.18 0.97 -8.06
CA ILE A 39 -1.52 1.78 -6.88
C ILE A 39 -0.54 2.94 -6.76
N ALA A 40 -1.04 4.10 -6.34
CA ALA A 40 -0.27 5.29 -6.04
C ALA A 40 -0.79 5.98 -4.79
N ILE A 41 0.08 6.73 -4.11
CA ILE A 41 -0.26 7.55 -2.96
C ILE A 41 0.31 8.96 -3.16
N THR A 42 -0.50 9.99 -2.90
CA THR A 42 -0.11 11.40 -3.02
C THR A 42 -0.48 12.14 -1.74
N LYS A 43 0.47 12.86 -1.16
CA LYS A 43 0.19 13.71 0.01
C LYS A 43 -0.68 14.89 -0.41
N THR A 44 -1.78 15.10 0.31
CA THR A 44 -2.70 16.23 0.12
C THR A 44 -2.48 17.29 1.19
N ASN A 45 -2.21 16.88 2.45
CA ASN A 45 -2.01 17.79 3.57
C ASN A 45 -0.95 17.28 4.55
N ASP A 46 -0.19 18.19 5.14
CA ASP A 46 0.79 17.87 6.17
C ASP A 46 0.11 17.71 7.53
N MET A 47 0.75 16.94 8.44
CA MET A 47 0.33 16.84 9.83
C MET A 47 0.73 18.08 10.59
N ASN A 48 -0.21 18.63 11.37
CA ASN A 48 0.03 19.75 12.26
C ASN A 48 -0.71 19.56 13.57
N PHE A 49 0.03 19.50 14.67
CA PHE A 49 -0.54 19.38 16.01
C PHE A 49 -1.15 20.70 16.52
N GLY A 50 -0.99 21.80 15.80
CA GLY A 50 -1.44 23.12 16.22
C GLY A 50 -0.62 23.65 17.38
N ARG A 51 -1.22 24.51 18.20
CA ARG A 51 -0.57 25.12 19.36
C ARG A 51 -0.70 24.24 20.60
N ALA A 52 0.41 24.07 21.31
CA ALA A 52 0.48 23.41 22.59
C ALA A 52 1.39 24.25 23.51
N ALA A 53 1.09 24.29 24.79
CA ALA A 53 1.93 24.94 25.77
C ALA A 53 2.51 23.89 26.73
N ALA A 54 3.84 23.89 26.88
CA ALA A 54 4.57 23.02 27.79
C ALA A 54 4.62 23.65 29.18
N THR A 55 4.62 22.80 30.24
CA THR A 55 4.85 23.19 31.62
C THR A 55 6.16 22.60 32.12
N ALA A 56 6.40 22.68 33.44
CA ALA A 56 7.57 22.08 34.08
C ALA A 56 7.57 20.53 34.09
N ALA A 57 6.51 19.90 33.65
CA ALA A 57 6.40 18.45 33.49
C ALA A 57 6.28 18.09 32.02
N ALA A 58 6.80 16.93 31.60
CA ALA A 58 6.62 16.39 30.28
C ALA A 58 5.16 15.93 30.07
N GLY A 59 4.74 15.86 28.81
CA GLY A 59 3.42 15.39 28.44
C GLY A 59 3.30 15.03 26.97
N THR A 60 2.09 14.69 26.54
CA THR A 60 1.84 14.27 25.14
C THR A 60 0.64 15.01 24.56
N VAL A 61 0.65 15.15 23.24
CA VAL A 61 -0.51 15.57 22.45
C VAL A 61 -0.81 14.46 21.46
N VAL A 62 -2.00 13.86 21.55
CA VAL A 62 -2.49 12.87 20.58
C VAL A 62 -3.34 13.58 19.54
N LEU A 63 -3.01 13.41 18.28
CA LEU A 63 -3.80 13.85 17.13
C LEU A 63 -4.37 12.61 16.44
N THR A 64 -5.69 12.51 16.40
CA THR A 64 -6.37 11.39 15.74
C THR A 64 -6.46 11.59 14.22
N PRO A 65 -6.68 10.53 13.41
CA PRO A 65 -6.96 10.67 11.99
C PRO A 65 -8.19 11.55 11.68
N ALA A 66 -9.13 11.65 12.61
CA ALA A 66 -10.30 12.53 12.49
C ALA A 66 -9.98 14.02 12.73
N GLY A 67 -8.73 14.36 13.11
CA GLY A 67 -8.31 15.74 13.37
C GLY A 67 -8.63 16.24 14.78
N THR A 68 -9.08 15.36 15.68
CA THR A 68 -9.29 15.74 17.10
C THR A 68 -8.02 15.60 17.90
N ARG A 69 -7.84 16.47 18.90
CA ARG A 69 -6.69 16.46 19.81
C ARG A 69 -7.09 16.13 21.23
N SER A 70 -6.23 15.38 21.92
CA SER A 70 -6.21 15.23 23.37
C SER A 70 -4.80 15.41 23.90
N PHE A 71 -4.65 15.62 25.19
CA PHE A 71 -3.34 15.81 25.82
C PHE A 71 -3.26 15.13 27.17
N THR A 72 -2.04 14.85 27.62
CA THR A 72 -1.76 14.30 28.94
C THR A 72 -0.54 14.97 29.55
N GLY A 73 -0.36 14.81 30.86
CA GLY A 73 0.83 15.31 31.57
C GLY A 73 0.91 16.83 31.60
N GLY A 74 2.12 17.36 31.49
CA GLY A 74 2.44 18.78 31.58
C GLY A 74 2.23 19.57 30.29
N VAL A 75 1.22 19.23 29.49
CA VAL A 75 0.87 19.97 28.30
C VAL A 75 -0.54 20.54 28.43
N THR A 76 -0.76 21.72 27.88
CA THR A 76 -2.09 22.30 27.71
C THR A 76 -2.32 22.70 26.27
N LEU A 77 -3.59 22.66 25.80
CA LEU A 77 -3.98 23.10 24.49
C LEU A 77 -4.71 24.44 24.59
N PRO A 78 -4.03 25.58 24.29
CA PRO A 78 -4.65 26.90 24.41
C PRO A 78 -5.83 27.04 23.45
N SER A 79 -6.96 27.56 23.95
CA SER A 79 -8.10 27.94 23.14
C SER A 79 -8.07 29.41 22.72
N PHE A 80 -7.35 30.25 23.48
CA PHE A 80 -7.23 31.69 23.19
C PHE A 80 -6.26 31.91 22.00
N GLY A 81 -6.66 32.76 21.06
CA GLY A 81 -5.88 33.03 19.85
C GLY A 81 -5.97 31.94 18.80
N GLY A 82 -6.92 31.01 18.91
CA GLY A 82 -7.12 29.86 18.03
C GLY A 82 -6.20 28.68 18.37
N THR A 83 -6.58 27.49 17.92
CA THR A 83 -5.80 26.25 18.12
C THR A 83 -4.56 26.18 17.22
N GLY A 84 -4.37 27.14 16.28
CA GLY A 84 -3.51 26.99 15.13
C GLY A 84 -4.17 26.04 14.11
N ASP A 85 -3.50 25.81 12.99
CA ASP A 85 -3.97 24.86 11.98
C ASP A 85 -3.75 23.45 12.47
N VAL A 86 -4.80 22.83 13.02
CA VAL A 86 -4.74 21.42 13.44
C VAL A 86 -5.19 20.54 12.30
N SER A 87 -4.34 19.63 11.87
CA SER A 87 -4.64 18.73 10.76
C SER A 87 -3.92 17.40 10.91
N PRO A 88 -4.59 16.25 10.72
CA PRO A 88 -3.90 15.00 10.44
C PRO A 88 -3.16 15.10 9.10
N ALA A 89 -2.20 14.24 8.86
CA ALA A 89 -1.68 14.09 7.52
C ALA A 89 -2.76 13.45 6.63
N ILE A 90 -2.96 13.99 5.43
CA ILE A 90 -3.97 13.50 4.50
C ILE A 90 -3.29 13.10 3.21
N PHE A 91 -3.63 11.91 2.74
CA PHE A 91 -3.16 11.36 1.48
C PHE A 91 -4.35 10.94 0.63
N THR A 92 -4.19 11.04 -0.69
CA THR A 92 -5.07 10.39 -1.65
C THR A 92 -4.38 9.15 -2.17
N VAL A 93 -5.00 7.99 -1.97
CA VAL A 93 -4.61 6.71 -2.58
C VAL A 93 -5.41 6.54 -3.85
N SER A 94 -4.77 6.12 -4.95
CA SER A 94 -5.43 5.89 -6.24
C SER A 94 -4.95 4.60 -6.88
N GLY A 95 -5.83 3.97 -7.69
CA GLY A 95 -5.53 2.71 -8.35
C GLY A 95 -6.76 2.08 -9.02
N ALA A 96 -6.78 0.76 -9.14
CA ALA A 96 -7.90 0.04 -9.73
C ALA A 96 -9.15 0.11 -8.84
N PRO A 97 -10.32 0.50 -9.37
CA PRO A 97 -11.56 0.63 -8.59
C PRO A 97 -11.95 -0.65 -7.85
N ASN A 98 -12.46 -0.50 -6.62
CA ASN A 98 -12.92 -1.57 -5.74
C ASN A 98 -11.84 -2.56 -5.28
N TYR A 99 -10.56 -2.29 -5.54
CA TYR A 99 -9.46 -3.10 -5.02
C TYR A 99 -9.12 -2.69 -3.60
N THR A 100 -8.72 -3.68 -2.78
CA THR A 100 -8.23 -3.46 -1.42
C THR A 100 -6.72 -3.28 -1.42
N TYR A 101 -6.22 -2.55 -0.43
CA TYR A 101 -4.79 -2.33 -0.25
C TYR A 101 -4.42 -2.32 1.24
N SER A 102 -3.21 -2.74 1.54
CA SER A 102 -2.61 -2.69 2.87
C SER A 102 -1.95 -1.33 3.11
N ILE A 103 -1.95 -0.88 4.37
CA ILE A 103 -1.35 0.38 4.80
C ILE A 103 -0.22 0.06 5.77
N THR A 104 0.99 0.55 5.47
CA THR A 104 2.15 0.44 6.35
C THR A 104 2.51 1.82 6.88
N LEU A 105 2.34 2.00 8.19
CA LEU A 105 2.72 3.21 8.92
C LEU A 105 4.18 3.13 9.40
N PRO A 106 4.83 4.26 9.74
CA PRO A 106 6.17 4.25 10.29
C PRO A 106 6.23 3.44 11.60
N THR A 107 7.30 2.68 11.77
CA THR A 107 7.59 1.93 13.00
C THR A 107 8.58 2.67 13.91
N THR A 108 9.20 3.73 13.41
CA THR A 108 10.17 4.56 14.13
C THR A 108 9.58 5.93 14.42
N ALA A 109 10.02 6.54 15.51
CA ALA A 109 9.67 7.91 15.83
C ALA A 109 10.28 8.89 14.81
N THR A 110 9.56 9.96 14.51
CA THR A 110 10.04 11.10 13.73
C THR A 110 10.43 12.22 14.67
N THR A 111 11.61 12.79 14.51
CA THR A 111 12.04 13.97 15.27
C THR A 111 11.58 15.23 14.56
N ILE A 112 11.05 16.18 15.35
CA ILE A 112 10.78 17.55 14.91
C ILE A 112 11.66 18.52 15.73
N GLU A 113 12.13 19.61 15.10
CA GLU A 113 13.20 20.45 15.61
C GLU A 113 12.85 21.93 15.55
N ASN A 114 13.37 22.67 16.54
CA ASN A 114 13.47 24.12 16.55
C ASN A 114 14.87 24.50 17.02
N GLY A 115 15.81 24.69 16.09
CA GLY A 115 17.22 24.83 16.40
C GLY A 115 17.78 23.58 17.09
N ALA A 116 18.31 23.73 18.29
CA ALA A 116 18.83 22.62 19.09
C ALA A 116 17.75 21.88 19.92
N ASN A 117 16.53 22.39 19.94
CA ASN A 117 15.45 21.79 20.73
C ASN A 117 14.71 20.77 19.88
N THR A 118 14.44 19.58 20.43
CA THR A 118 13.78 18.50 19.72
C THR A 118 12.54 18.03 20.45
N MET A 119 11.60 17.47 19.69
CA MET A 119 10.47 16.66 20.16
C MET A 119 10.35 15.43 19.26
N THR A 120 9.64 14.41 19.73
CA THR A 120 9.43 13.19 18.96
C THR A 120 7.94 12.97 18.68
N VAL A 121 7.65 12.38 17.53
CA VAL A 121 6.32 11.99 17.07
C VAL A 121 6.34 10.50 16.79
N ASP A 122 5.42 9.75 17.40
CA ASP A 122 5.30 8.30 17.24
C ASP A 122 3.84 7.83 17.39
N THR A 123 3.64 6.54 17.64
CA THR A 123 2.31 5.94 17.86
C THR A 123 1.34 6.32 16.75
N TRP A 124 1.75 6.01 15.52
CA TRP A 124 1.02 6.33 14.30
C TRP A 124 -0.29 5.56 14.20
N THR A 125 -1.33 6.24 13.78
CA THR A 125 -2.66 5.66 13.55
C THR A 125 -3.19 6.12 12.20
N SER A 126 -4.04 5.32 11.56
CA SER A 126 -4.66 5.69 10.28
C SER A 126 -6.15 5.38 10.24
N ASP A 127 -6.81 6.05 9.31
CA ASP A 127 -8.17 5.77 8.90
C ASP A 127 -8.23 5.91 7.36
N PRO A 128 -8.50 4.78 6.66
CA PRO A 128 -8.73 3.41 7.14
C PRO A 128 -7.50 2.74 7.78
N THR A 129 -7.72 1.63 8.49
CA THR A 129 -6.66 0.81 9.09
C THR A 129 -7.13 -0.64 9.32
N PRO A 130 -6.30 -1.68 9.16
CA PRO A 130 -4.99 -1.69 8.51
C PRO A 130 -5.09 -1.74 6.98
N THR A 131 -6.30 -1.86 6.44
CA THR A 131 -6.61 -2.05 5.02
C THR A 131 -7.61 -1.00 4.57
N GLY A 132 -7.38 -0.42 3.40
CA GLY A 132 -8.33 0.45 2.70
C GLY A 132 -8.97 -0.26 1.50
N THR A 133 -10.01 0.37 0.93
CA THR A 133 -10.71 -0.10 -0.26
C THR A 133 -10.95 1.09 -1.19
N LEU A 134 -10.36 1.05 -2.37
CA LEU A 134 -10.57 2.10 -3.37
C LEU A 134 -12.04 2.14 -3.80
N ALA A 135 -12.61 3.32 -3.87
CA ALA A 135 -13.98 3.54 -4.29
C ALA A 135 -14.18 3.20 -5.78
N THR A 136 -15.38 3.37 -6.28
CA THR A 136 -15.73 3.10 -7.69
C THR A 136 -15.03 4.03 -8.69
N ASP A 137 -14.52 5.18 -8.22
CA ASP A 137 -13.68 6.10 -9.00
C ASP A 137 -12.18 5.76 -8.92
N GLY A 138 -11.81 4.69 -8.19
CA GLY A 138 -10.44 4.25 -8.00
C GLY A 138 -9.65 5.09 -6.99
N THR A 139 -10.32 5.87 -6.11
CA THR A 139 -9.64 6.71 -5.11
C THR A 139 -10.13 6.43 -3.70
N GLU A 140 -9.29 6.75 -2.70
CA GLU A 140 -9.64 6.76 -1.28
C GLU A 140 -8.81 7.80 -0.52
N THR A 141 -9.42 8.44 0.47
CA THR A 141 -8.71 9.35 1.37
C THR A 141 -8.17 8.59 2.58
N LEU A 142 -6.85 8.59 2.75
CA LEU A 142 -6.15 8.05 3.91
C LEU A 142 -5.74 9.18 4.84
N ARG A 143 -6.17 9.13 6.09
CA ARG A 143 -5.80 10.08 7.14
C ARG A 143 -4.89 9.42 8.15
N VAL A 144 -3.84 10.14 8.59
CA VAL A 144 -2.86 9.64 9.54
C VAL A 144 -2.75 10.61 10.72
N GLY A 145 -2.93 10.07 11.93
CA GLY A 145 -2.69 10.72 13.18
C GLY A 145 -1.46 10.16 13.91
N ALA A 146 -1.02 10.82 14.97
CA ALA A 146 0.13 10.40 15.77
C ALA A 146 0.11 11.01 17.16
N THR A 147 1.09 10.63 17.98
CA THR A 147 1.35 11.20 19.31
C THR A 147 2.63 12.03 19.28
N LEU A 148 2.52 13.30 19.70
CA LEU A 148 3.65 14.20 19.93
C LEU A 148 4.06 14.12 21.40
N HIS A 149 5.34 13.88 21.65
CA HIS A 149 5.95 13.92 22.97
C HIS A 149 6.58 15.29 23.23
N VAL A 150 6.10 15.99 24.23
CA VAL A 150 6.56 17.33 24.62
C VAL A 150 7.39 17.22 25.90
N GLY A 151 8.62 17.71 25.87
CA GLY A 151 9.51 17.73 27.03
C GLY A 151 9.05 18.70 28.13
N ALA A 152 9.55 18.49 29.34
CA ALA A 152 9.39 19.48 30.41
C ALA A 152 10.10 20.80 30.03
N ASN A 153 9.44 21.94 30.27
CA ASN A 153 9.95 23.27 29.91
C ASN A 153 10.38 23.35 28.42
N GLN A 154 9.68 22.67 27.52
CA GLN A 154 9.99 22.68 26.10
C GLN A 154 10.04 24.12 25.57
N ALA A 155 11.13 24.49 24.89
CA ALA A 155 11.33 25.85 24.40
C ALA A 155 10.22 26.27 23.43
N PRO A 156 9.71 27.49 23.50
CA PRO A 156 8.69 27.99 22.59
C PRO A 156 9.26 28.15 21.17
N GLY A 157 8.44 27.92 20.14
CA GLY A 157 8.80 28.11 18.74
C GLY A 157 8.07 27.15 17.81
N LEU A 158 8.33 27.25 16.51
CA LEU A 158 7.85 26.33 15.49
C LEU A 158 8.80 25.14 15.39
N TYR A 159 8.29 23.93 15.56
CA TYR A 159 9.03 22.68 15.39
C TYR A 159 8.61 22.04 14.08
N THR A 160 9.59 21.65 13.27
CA THR A 160 9.37 21.01 11.96
C THR A 160 10.26 19.79 11.81
N SER A 161 9.81 18.79 11.04
CA SER A 161 10.63 17.62 10.74
C SER A 161 11.63 17.93 9.63
N ALA A 162 12.93 17.69 9.89
CA ALA A 162 13.95 17.70 8.84
C ALA A 162 13.79 16.52 7.88
N THR A 163 13.36 15.37 8.42
CA THR A 163 13.06 14.16 7.65
C THR A 163 11.57 13.84 7.79
N PRO A 164 10.78 13.93 6.71
CA PRO A 164 9.36 13.54 6.73
C PRO A 164 9.19 12.06 7.05
N PHE A 165 8.06 11.71 7.68
CA PHE A 165 7.67 10.32 7.83
C PHE A 165 7.11 9.75 6.52
N THR A 166 7.17 8.43 6.38
CA THR A 166 6.72 7.73 5.16
C THR A 166 5.55 6.81 5.46
N VAL A 167 4.52 6.88 4.62
CA VAL A 167 3.40 5.92 4.58
C VAL A 167 3.51 5.14 3.28
N THR A 168 3.35 3.82 3.35
CA THR A 168 3.41 2.94 2.18
C THR A 168 2.08 2.22 2.00
N VAL A 169 1.65 2.08 0.76
CA VAL A 169 0.45 1.33 0.38
C VAL A 169 0.80 0.29 -0.67
N ASN A 170 0.19 -0.90 -0.58
CA ASN A 170 0.35 -1.99 -1.55
C ASN A 170 -0.98 -2.69 -1.77
N TYR A 171 -1.27 -3.14 -2.99
CA TYR A 171 -2.41 -4.04 -3.21
C TYR A 171 -2.28 -5.33 -2.37
N ASN A 172 -3.42 -5.83 -1.91
CA ASN A 172 -3.51 -7.11 -1.20
C ASN A 172 -3.52 -8.28 -2.17
#